data_ef44278ecb2264656ce86dcf369bb8bb
#
_entry.id   ef44278ecb2264656ce86dcf369bb8bb
#
_cell.length_a   1.000
_cell.length_b   1.000
_cell.length_c   1.000
_cell.angle_alpha   90.00
_cell.angle_beta   90.00
_cell.angle_gamma   90.00
#
_symmetry.space_group_name_H-M   'P 1'
#
loop_
_entity.id
_entity.type
_entity.pdbx_description
1 polymer ?
#
loop_
_entity_poly.entity_id
_entity_poly.type
_entity_poly.pdbx_seq_one_letter_code
_entity_poly.pdbx_strand_id
1 'polypeptide(L)'
;MNGSELIQQSKKLRAPQTAVDSMAHEAALVELLSGLLADVAKPAFTTDPLTSHAAQAADPASALNLARTIQAQGIHFQLLSIAEQNAAMHRRRQVEVERGYENLRGTFAQVIAEAAAKGIDADEMKRAIRNLRIRPVITAHPTEAKRVTVLETHRRIYRRLLELESARWTPRERRTLLAALRHEIELLWLTGELRLEKPTVAAEVAWGLHFFHETLFEAVPVLVAKLNSALEAHYPGDQFDLPRFFQFGSWIGGDRDGNPFVTNQVTVAALLENCRASLKRYQTRLADLLQVLSITVDALPATQIFRAALATQLSKSGDEAAIVTRNPGELFRQYLACILLRLDATLVNVPGDGTGSPSAVVYASADELAEDLRVVEQALRDAQQEGLADDLLRPLRHEVETFRFCTVQLDIRENTTVVHNTLAAQIGRAHV
;
A
#
# COMPACT_ATOMS: atom_id res chain seq x y z
N MET A 1 -29.71 -8.48 -19.80
CA MET A 1 -30.53 -7.56 -18.97
C MET A 1 -30.71 -6.25 -19.72
N ASN A 2 -31.88 -5.65 -19.65
CA ASN A 2 -32.08 -4.33 -20.25
C ASN A 2 -31.58 -3.23 -19.28
N GLY A 3 -31.31 -2.02 -19.81
CA GLY A 3 -30.74 -0.93 -19.00
C GLY A 3 -31.60 -0.50 -17.79
N SER A 4 -32.90 -0.76 -17.84
CA SER A 4 -33.81 -0.47 -16.72
C SER A 4 -33.70 -1.49 -15.59
N GLU A 5 -33.47 -2.76 -15.90
CA GLU A 5 -33.24 -3.82 -14.93
C GLU A 5 -31.90 -3.63 -14.20
N LEU A 6 -30.85 -3.29 -14.94
CA LEU A 6 -29.55 -2.96 -14.35
C LEU A 6 -29.64 -1.78 -13.36
N ILE A 7 -30.41 -0.75 -13.71
CA ILE A 7 -30.64 0.39 -12.82
C ILE A 7 -31.43 -0.03 -11.57
N GLN A 8 -32.46 -0.87 -11.71
CA GLN A 8 -33.20 -1.36 -10.56
C GLN A 8 -32.37 -2.25 -9.65
N GLN A 9 -31.59 -3.16 -10.20
CA GLN A 9 -30.64 -3.98 -9.41
C GLN A 9 -29.62 -3.11 -8.69
N SER A 10 -29.03 -2.14 -9.37
CA SER A 10 -28.05 -1.26 -8.74
C SER A 10 -28.63 -0.40 -7.61
N LYS A 11 -29.94 -0.12 -7.59
CA LYS A 11 -30.60 0.58 -6.47
C LYS A 11 -30.63 -0.26 -5.19
N LYS A 12 -30.53 -1.59 -5.29
CA LYS A 12 -30.41 -2.50 -4.14
C LYS A 12 -29.01 -2.47 -3.52
N LEU A 13 -28.01 -1.96 -4.27
CA LEU A 13 -26.64 -1.82 -3.81
C LEU A 13 -26.49 -0.55 -2.96
N ARG A 14 -27.04 -0.58 -1.76
CA ARG A 14 -26.70 0.38 -0.70
C ARG A 14 -25.82 -0.31 0.31
N ALA A 15 -24.92 0.46 0.94
CA ALA A 15 -24.13 -0.07 2.05
C ALA A 15 -25.08 -0.73 3.08
N PRO A 16 -24.88 -2.01 3.39
CA PRO A 16 -25.78 -2.73 4.29
C PRO A 16 -25.69 -2.16 5.71
N GLN A 17 -26.84 -2.09 6.40
CA GLN A 17 -26.93 -1.58 7.78
C GLN A 17 -27.05 -2.71 8.81
N THR A 18 -27.42 -3.92 8.39
CA THR A 18 -27.59 -5.10 9.27
C THR A 18 -26.94 -6.35 8.68
N ALA A 19 -26.74 -7.40 9.49
CA ALA A 19 -26.17 -8.67 9.03
C ALA A 19 -27.03 -9.36 7.96
N VAL A 20 -28.35 -9.24 8.06
CA VAL A 20 -29.30 -9.75 7.07
C VAL A 20 -29.16 -8.95 5.76
N ASP A 21 -29.01 -7.62 5.87
CA ASP A 21 -28.76 -6.76 4.71
C ASP A 21 -27.45 -7.08 4.02
N SER A 22 -26.41 -7.51 4.78
CA SER A 22 -25.11 -7.89 4.23
C SER A 22 -25.20 -9.11 3.31
N MET A 23 -26.00 -10.12 3.65
CA MET A 23 -26.23 -11.30 2.79
C MET A 23 -27.01 -10.93 1.53
N ALA A 24 -28.07 -10.10 1.69
CA ALA A 24 -28.84 -9.61 0.56
C ALA A 24 -28.00 -8.71 -0.37
N HIS A 25 -27.11 -7.92 0.19
CA HIS A 25 -26.15 -7.09 -0.54
C HIS A 25 -25.17 -7.92 -1.37
N GLU A 26 -24.56 -8.96 -0.75
CA GLU A 26 -23.66 -9.88 -1.45
C GLU A 26 -24.37 -10.56 -2.63
N ALA A 27 -25.59 -11.09 -2.42
CA ALA A 27 -26.37 -11.70 -3.48
C ALA A 27 -26.70 -10.70 -4.61
N ALA A 28 -27.02 -9.45 -4.27
CA ALA A 28 -27.29 -8.40 -5.27
C ALA A 28 -26.03 -8.02 -6.06
N LEU A 29 -24.84 -8.03 -5.44
CA LEU A 29 -23.56 -7.82 -6.14
C LEU A 29 -23.28 -8.95 -7.13
N VAL A 30 -23.43 -10.19 -6.68
CA VAL A 30 -23.22 -11.38 -7.52
C VAL A 30 -24.19 -11.38 -8.71
N GLU A 31 -25.47 -11.06 -8.46
CA GLU A 31 -26.49 -10.96 -9.54
C GLU A 31 -26.13 -9.88 -10.55
N LEU A 32 -25.72 -8.69 -10.09
CA LEU A 32 -25.31 -7.59 -10.96
C LEU A 32 -24.09 -7.96 -11.81
N LEU A 33 -23.02 -8.46 -11.17
CA LEU A 33 -21.77 -8.77 -11.86
C LEU A 33 -21.95 -9.92 -12.85
N SER A 34 -22.71 -10.96 -12.49
CA SER A 34 -23.02 -12.09 -13.38
C SER A 34 -23.88 -11.64 -14.56
N GLY A 35 -24.85 -10.75 -14.34
CA GLY A 35 -25.67 -10.17 -15.40
C GLY A 35 -24.86 -9.33 -16.38
N LEU A 36 -23.93 -8.50 -15.89
CA LEU A 36 -23.03 -7.72 -16.74
C LEU A 36 -22.08 -8.61 -17.54
N LEU A 37 -21.53 -9.67 -16.93
CA LEU A 37 -20.68 -10.63 -17.63
C LEU A 37 -21.47 -11.37 -18.74
N ALA A 38 -22.69 -11.81 -18.46
CA ALA A 38 -23.54 -12.46 -19.45
C ALA A 38 -23.81 -11.55 -20.64
N ASP A 39 -24.10 -10.25 -20.41
CA ASP A 39 -24.30 -9.26 -21.47
C ASP A 39 -23.05 -9.02 -22.31
N VAL A 40 -21.86 -9.00 -21.68
CA VAL A 40 -20.56 -8.84 -22.36
C VAL A 40 -20.21 -10.07 -23.19
N ALA A 41 -20.42 -11.26 -22.65
CA ALA A 41 -20.08 -12.52 -23.30
C ALA A 41 -21.07 -12.93 -24.41
N LYS A 42 -22.33 -12.45 -24.35
CA LYS A 42 -23.42 -12.83 -25.27
C LYS A 42 -23.08 -12.80 -26.76
N PRO A 43 -22.34 -11.79 -27.29
CA PRO A 43 -21.99 -11.79 -28.70
C PRO A 43 -21.10 -12.98 -29.13
N ALA A 44 -20.44 -13.63 -28.17
CA ALA A 44 -19.53 -14.75 -28.41
C ALA A 44 -20.20 -16.13 -28.39
N PHE A 45 -21.49 -16.19 -27.96
CA PHE A 45 -22.22 -17.43 -27.78
C PHE A 45 -23.59 -17.37 -28.46
N THR A 46 -24.03 -18.53 -28.94
CA THR A 46 -25.44 -18.73 -29.41
C THR A 46 -26.39 -19.04 -28.25
N THR A 47 -25.86 -19.45 -27.09
CA THR A 47 -26.57 -19.78 -25.85
C THR A 47 -25.88 -19.12 -24.67
N ASP A 48 -26.57 -18.97 -23.51
CA ASP A 48 -25.97 -18.37 -22.31
C ASP A 48 -24.72 -19.13 -21.86
N PRO A 49 -23.55 -18.49 -21.82
CA PRO A 49 -22.28 -19.14 -21.50
C PRO A 49 -22.19 -19.65 -20.05
N LEU A 50 -22.97 -19.10 -19.12
CA LEU A 50 -22.96 -19.48 -17.71
C LEU A 50 -23.80 -20.74 -17.44
N THR A 51 -24.74 -21.06 -18.33
CA THR A 51 -25.66 -22.21 -18.19
C THR A 51 -25.40 -23.33 -19.21
N SER A 52 -24.54 -23.13 -20.23
CA SER A 52 -24.26 -24.14 -21.24
C SER A 52 -23.36 -25.25 -20.66
N HIS A 53 -23.90 -26.47 -20.58
CA HIS A 53 -23.09 -27.65 -20.33
C HIS A 53 -22.22 -27.96 -21.55
N ALA A 54 -20.93 -28.21 -21.31
CA ALA A 54 -19.96 -28.54 -22.33
C ALA A 54 -20.41 -29.76 -23.16
N ALA A 55 -20.79 -29.53 -24.40
CA ALA A 55 -21.11 -30.59 -25.34
C ALA A 55 -19.97 -30.76 -26.35
N GLN A 56 -19.44 -31.95 -26.38
CA GLN A 56 -18.71 -32.62 -27.46
C GLN A 56 -17.60 -31.86 -28.20
N ALA A 57 -16.36 -32.18 -27.85
CA ALA A 57 -15.10 -31.58 -28.30
C ALA A 57 -14.60 -32.09 -29.69
N ALA A 58 -15.44 -32.43 -30.63
CA ALA A 58 -15.02 -33.01 -31.89
C ALA A 58 -14.91 -32.06 -33.10
N ASP A 59 -15.39 -30.80 -32.95
CA ASP A 59 -15.41 -29.77 -34.02
C ASP A 59 -14.68 -28.50 -33.55
N PRO A 60 -13.89 -27.81 -34.41
CA PRO A 60 -13.23 -26.55 -34.06
C PRO A 60 -14.15 -25.47 -33.49
N ALA A 61 -15.39 -25.38 -33.96
CA ALA A 61 -16.39 -24.46 -33.41
C ALA A 61 -16.78 -24.85 -31.97
N SER A 62 -16.89 -26.13 -31.68
CA SER A 62 -17.15 -26.68 -30.34
C SER A 62 -15.97 -26.43 -29.39
N ALA A 63 -14.74 -26.59 -29.87
CA ALA A 63 -13.53 -26.29 -29.10
C ALA A 63 -13.43 -24.80 -28.73
N LEU A 64 -13.74 -23.90 -29.66
CA LEU A 64 -13.79 -22.46 -29.41
C LEU A 64 -14.90 -22.09 -28.41
N ASN A 65 -16.08 -22.68 -28.52
CA ASN A 65 -17.17 -22.47 -27.60
C ASN A 65 -16.81 -23.00 -26.18
N LEU A 66 -16.14 -24.15 -26.08
CA LEU A 66 -15.64 -24.68 -24.82
C LEU A 66 -14.62 -23.73 -24.17
N ALA A 67 -13.65 -23.24 -24.95
CA ALA A 67 -12.65 -22.28 -24.46
C ALA A 67 -13.31 -20.98 -23.93
N ARG A 68 -14.27 -20.45 -24.65
CA ARG A 68 -15.07 -19.27 -24.23
C ARG A 68 -15.91 -19.55 -22.98
N THR A 69 -16.48 -20.75 -22.86
CA THR A 69 -17.23 -21.14 -21.66
C THR A 69 -16.32 -21.21 -20.44
N ILE A 70 -15.13 -21.82 -20.57
CA ILE A 70 -14.14 -21.88 -19.50
C ILE A 70 -13.70 -20.46 -19.11
N GLN A 71 -13.45 -19.59 -20.08
CA GLN A 71 -13.11 -18.19 -19.84
C GLN A 71 -14.24 -17.46 -19.08
N ALA A 72 -15.48 -17.60 -19.53
CA ALA A 72 -16.63 -17.00 -18.85
C ALA A 72 -16.77 -17.46 -17.41
N GLN A 73 -16.62 -18.75 -17.16
CA GLN A 73 -16.63 -19.32 -15.80
C GLN A 73 -15.45 -18.83 -14.95
N GLY A 74 -14.26 -18.78 -15.52
CA GLY A 74 -13.07 -18.23 -14.83
C GLY A 74 -13.29 -16.78 -14.40
N ILE A 75 -13.83 -15.93 -15.28
CA ILE A 75 -14.15 -14.54 -14.96
C ILE A 75 -15.28 -14.47 -13.93
N HIS A 76 -16.30 -15.32 -14.05
CA HIS A 76 -17.39 -15.38 -13.06
C HIS A 76 -16.85 -15.64 -11.65
N PHE A 77 -15.95 -16.60 -11.45
CA PHE A 77 -15.34 -16.85 -10.15
C PHE A 77 -14.49 -15.68 -9.65
N GLN A 78 -13.81 -14.96 -10.55
CA GLN A 78 -13.06 -13.76 -10.19
C GLN A 78 -14.01 -12.65 -9.71
N LEU A 79 -15.12 -12.43 -10.40
CA LEU A 79 -16.14 -11.45 -10.00
C LEU A 79 -16.84 -11.84 -8.70
N LEU A 80 -17.10 -13.13 -8.48
CA LEU A 80 -17.63 -13.65 -7.22
C LEU A 80 -16.67 -13.34 -6.07
N SER A 81 -15.36 -13.58 -6.23
CA SER A 81 -14.36 -13.24 -5.21
C SER A 81 -14.33 -11.74 -4.89
N ILE A 82 -14.54 -10.86 -5.88
CA ILE A 82 -14.63 -9.41 -5.66
C ILE A 82 -15.89 -9.06 -4.84
N ALA A 83 -17.03 -9.69 -5.14
CA ALA A 83 -18.28 -9.50 -4.38
C ALA A 83 -18.13 -9.98 -2.92
N GLU A 84 -17.52 -11.14 -2.69
CA GLU A 84 -17.25 -11.67 -1.36
C GLU A 84 -16.32 -10.75 -0.54
N GLN A 85 -15.27 -10.20 -1.15
CA GLN A 85 -14.37 -9.25 -0.50
C GLN A 85 -15.11 -7.97 -0.08
N ASN A 86 -15.97 -7.44 -0.95
CA ASN A 86 -16.80 -6.28 -0.64
C ASN A 86 -17.74 -6.58 0.54
N ALA A 87 -18.47 -7.69 0.48
CA ALA A 87 -19.38 -8.12 1.53
C ALA A 87 -18.64 -8.38 2.87
N ALA A 88 -17.44 -8.96 2.84
CA ALA A 88 -16.61 -9.15 4.04
C ALA A 88 -16.22 -7.81 4.68
N MET A 89 -15.89 -6.79 3.88
CA MET A 89 -15.61 -5.45 4.38
C MET A 89 -16.83 -4.83 5.07
N HIS A 90 -18.02 -4.98 4.48
CA HIS A 90 -19.27 -4.49 5.09
C HIS A 90 -19.58 -5.21 6.41
N ARG A 91 -19.44 -6.53 6.46
CA ARG A 91 -19.62 -7.30 7.70
C ARG A 91 -18.68 -6.82 8.81
N ARG A 92 -17.42 -6.52 8.50
CA ARG A 92 -16.47 -5.97 9.49
C ARG A 92 -16.91 -4.60 10.00
N ARG A 93 -17.29 -3.68 9.12
CA ARG A 93 -17.79 -2.34 9.50
C ARG A 93 -19.04 -2.45 10.37
N GLN A 94 -19.92 -3.39 10.07
CA GLN A 94 -21.12 -3.62 10.85
C GLN A 94 -20.82 -4.12 12.26
N VAL A 95 -19.89 -5.07 12.42
CA VAL A 95 -19.43 -5.52 13.75
C VAL A 95 -18.86 -4.34 14.54
N GLU A 96 -18.10 -3.45 13.91
CA GLU A 96 -17.57 -2.24 14.53
C GLU A 96 -18.68 -1.31 15.02
N VAL A 97 -19.73 -1.09 14.22
CA VAL A 97 -20.87 -0.24 14.57
C VAL A 97 -21.73 -0.86 15.69
N GLU A 98 -22.01 -2.16 15.59
CA GLU A 98 -22.92 -2.84 16.52
C GLU A 98 -22.28 -3.21 17.86
N ARG A 99 -20.99 -3.53 17.87
CA ARG A 99 -20.30 -4.14 19.02
C ARG A 99 -19.08 -3.38 19.50
N GLY A 100 -18.68 -2.33 18.79
CA GLY A 100 -17.45 -1.58 19.07
C GLY A 100 -16.21 -2.15 18.36
N TYR A 101 -15.24 -1.27 18.20
CA TYR A 101 -14.00 -1.54 17.47
C TYR A 101 -13.14 -2.63 18.15
N GLU A 102 -13.17 -2.71 19.48
CA GLU A 102 -12.47 -3.70 20.29
C GLU A 102 -12.99 -5.13 20.11
N ASN A 103 -14.18 -5.29 19.53
CA ASN A 103 -14.75 -6.60 19.21
C ASN A 103 -14.46 -7.08 17.78
N LEU A 104 -13.73 -6.28 17.01
CA LEU A 104 -13.25 -6.69 15.68
C LEU A 104 -12.11 -7.69 15.81
N ARG A 105 -12.39 -8.94 15.47
CA ARG A 105 -11.42 -10.03 15.56
C ARG A 105 -10.17 -9.76 14.69
N GLY A 106 -9.00 -9.98 15.31
CA GLY A 106 -7.71 -9.82 14.64
C GLY A 106 -7.25 -8.36 14.49
N THR A 107 -7.74 -7.46 15.36
CA THR A 107 -7.29 -6.07 15.42
C THR A 107 -6.40 -5.83 16.65
N PHE A 108 -5.58 -4.78 16.61
CA PHE A 108 -4.85 -4.33 17.79
C PHE A 108 -5.79 -3.97 18.94
N ALA A 109 -6.94 -3.33 18.65
CA ALA A 109 -7.92 -2.98 19.67
C ALA A 109 -8.41 -4.21 20.44
N GLN A 110 -8.78 -5.30 19.75
CA GLN A 110 -9.18 -6.54 20.41
C GLN A 110 -8.07 -7.10 21.31
N VAL A 111 -6.85 -7.20 20.76
CA VAL A 111 -5.72 -7.80 21.52
C VAL A 111 -5.37 -6.98 22.75
N ILE A 112 -5.34 -5.66 22.66
CA ILE A 112 -5.02 -4.77 23.77
C ILE A 112 -6.17 -4.78 24.80
N ALA A 113 -7.44 -4.75 24.36
CA ALA A 113 -8.60 -4.86 25.24
C ALA A 113 -8.59 -6.18 26.03
N GLU A 114 -8.34 -7.30 25.37
CA GLU A 114 -8.24 -8.61 26.01
C GLU A 114 -7.07 -8.69 27.02
N ALA A 115 -5.92 -8.07 26.70
CA ALA A 115 -4.77 -8.02 27.59
C ALA A 115 -5.09 -7.21 28.84
N ALA A 116 -5.69 -6.02 28.70
CA ALA A 116 -6.11 -5.19 29.81
C ALA A 116 -7.18 -5.91 30.70
N ALA A 117 -8.15 -6.58 30.07
CA ALA A 117 -9.15 -7.37 30.77
C ALA A 117 -8.57 -8.56 31.56
N LYS A 118 -7.42 -9.10 31.13
CA LYS A 118 -6.67 -10.15 31.87
C LYS A 118 -5.74 -9.59 32.93
N GLY A 119 -5.74 -8.28 33.18
CA GLY A 119 -4.96 -7.62 34.23
C GLY A 119 -3.51 -7.33 33.87
N ILE A 120 -3.15 -7.38 32.58
CA ILE A 120 -1.83 -6.91 32.11
C ILE A 120 -1.73 -5.42 32.37
N ASP A 121 -0.76 -5.00 33.18
CA ASP A 121 -0.55 -3.58 33.49
C ASP A 121 0.24 -2.84 32.38
N ALA A 122 0.32 -1.51 32.51
CA ALA A 122 0.99 -0.66 31.52
C ALA A 122 2.49 -0.98 31.39
N ASP A 123 3.19 -1.30 32.48
CA ASP A 123 4.61 -1.60 32.43
C ASP A 123 4.89 -2.95 31.79
N GLU A 124 4.05 -3.94 32.04
CA GLU A 124 4.11 -5.23 31.36
C GLU A 124 3.78 -5.09 29.87
N MET A 125 2.78 -4.28 29.52
CA MET A 125 2.46 -3.95 28.13
C MET A 125 3.62 -3.21 27.44
N LYS A 126 4.26 -2.24 28.09
CA LYS A 126 5.46 -1.56 27.57
C LYS A 126 6.59 -2.55 27.28
N ARG A 127 6.81 -3.55 28.16
CA ARG A 127 7.80 -4.61 27.94
C ARG A 127 7.44 -5.48 26.73
N ALA A 128 6.17 -5.85 26.57
CA ALA A 128 5.71 -6.64 25.43
C ALA A 128 5.88 -5.87 24.11
N ILE A 129 5.46 -4.61 24.07
CA ILE A 129 5.55 -3.75 22.89
C ILE A 129 6.99 -3.53 22.42
N ARG A 130 7.94 -3.34 23.33
CA ARG A 130 9.36 -3.19 22.96
C ARG A 130 9.91 -4.37 22.15
N ASN A 131 9.36 -5.56 22.34
CA ASN A 131 9.78 -6.77 21.65
C ASN A 131 8.92 -7.09 20.41
N LEU A 132 7.91 -6.26 20.12
CA LEU A 132 7.03 -6.50 18.97
C LEU A 132 7.82 -6.44 17.65
N ARG A 133 7.66 -7.47 16.83
CA ARG A 133 8.26 -7.56 15.48
C ARG A 133 7.29 -8.28 14.57
N ILE A 134 6.96 -7.64 13.47
CA ILE A 134 6.11 -8.19 12.41
C ILE A 134 6.88 -8.04 11.10
N ARG A 135 7.23 -9.16 10.46
CA ARG A 135 8.00 -9.17 9.22
C ARG A 135 7.27 -9.93 8.12
N PRO A 136 6.36 -9.28 7.39
CA PRO A 136 5.82 -9.85 6.16
C PRO A 136 6.92 -10.00 5.12
N VAL A 137 6.96 -11.14 4.42
CA VAL A 137 7.96 -11.40 3.39
C VAL A 137 7.27 -11.45 2.03
N ILE A 138 7.71 -10.60 1.11
CA ILE A 138 7.24 -10.57 -0.27
C ILE A 138 8.04 -11.57 -1.08
N THR A 139 7.33 -12.47 -1.75
CA THR A 139 7.94 -13.51 -2.58
C THR A 139 7.40 -13.44 -4.00
N ALA A 140 8.23 -13.73 -5.01
CA ALA A 140 7.76 -14.03 -6.34
C ALA A 140 7.42 -15.53 -6.38
N HIS A 141 6.18 -15.87 -6.74
CA HIS A 141 5.78 -17.25 -6.89
C HIS A 141 5.94 -17.69 -8.36
N PRO A 142 6.71 -18.74 -8.67
CA PRO A 142 6.94 -19.16 -10.05
C PRO A 142 5.68 -19.54 -10.82
N THR A 143 4.60 -19.89 -10.10
CA THR A 143 3.29 -20.25 -10.67
C THR A 143 2.30 -19.12 -10.77
N GLU A 144 2.69 -17.87 -10.41
CA GLU A 144 1.82 -16.71 -10.59
C GLU A 144 1.75 -16.36 -12.08
N ALA A 145 0.79 -16.98 -12.77
CA ALA A 145 0.60 -16.84 -14.19
C ALA A 145 -0.31 -15.63 -14.56
N LYS A 146 -1.02 -15.03 -13.60
CA LYS A 146 -1.95 -13.93 -13.86
C LYS A 146 -1.22 -12.65 -14.29
N ARG A 147 -1.79 -11.98 -15.28
CA ARG A 147 -1.26 -10.68 -15.74
C ARG A 147 -1.62 -9.58 -14.73
N VAL A 148 -0.69 -8.67 -14.51
CA VAL A 148 -0.89 -7.46 -13.70
C VAL A 148 -2.14 -6.69 -14.14
N THR A 149 -2.36 -6.58 -15.46
CA THR A 149 -3.55 -5.91 -16.03
C THR A 149 -4.87 -6.52 -15.56
N VAL A 150 -4.94 -7.83 -15.32
CA VAL A 150 -6.12 -8.50 -14.78
C VAL A 150 -6.35 -8.08 -13.33
N LEU A 151 -5.30 -8.07 -12.50
CA LEU A 151 -5.39 -7.66 -11.09
C LEU A 151 -5.78 -6.18 -10.95
N GLU A 152 -5.23 -5.32 -11.80
CA GLU A 152 -5.62 -3.90 -11.84
C GLU A 152 -7.08 -3.71 -12.29
N THR A 153 -7.58 -4.54 -13.21
CA THR A 153 -8.98 -4.51 -13.60
C THR A 153 -9.89 -4.94 -12.44
N HIS A 154 -9.51 -5.99 -11.68
CA HIS A 154 -10.24 -6.39 -10.46
C HIS A 154 -10.32 -5.24 -9.45
N ARG A 155 -9.21 -4.53 -9.23
CA ARG A 155 -9.18 -3.37 -8.34
C ARG A 155 -10.09 -2.24 -8.81
N ARG A 156 -10.12 -1.95 -10.12
CA ARG A 156 -11.01 -0.94 -10.68
C ARG A 156 -12.48 -1.37 -10.55
N ILE A 157 -12.81 -2.63 -10.82
CA ILE A 157 -14.15 -3.19 -10.58
C ILE A 157 -14.57 -2.99 -9.13
N TYR A 158 -13.71 -3.38 -8.16
CA TYR A 158 -13.98 -3.22 -6.73
C TYR A 158 -14.25 -1.75 -6.36
N ARG A 159 -13.44 -0.81 -6.86
CA ARG A 159 -13.64 0.63 -6.63
C ARG A 159 -14.98 1.13 -7.21
N ARG A 160 -15.36 0.67 -8.42
CA ARG A 160 -16.66 1.02 -9.00
C ARG A 160 -17.83 0.49 -8.19
N LEU A 161 -17.71 -0.68 -7.58
CA LEU A 161 -18.74 -1.20 -6.68
C LEU A 161 -18.87 -0.30 -5.45
N LEU A 162 -17.80 0.12 -4.80
CA LEU A 162 -17.83 1.05 -3.68
C LEU A 162 -18.47 2.40 -4.07
N GLU A 163 -18.18 2.92 -5.26
CA GLU A 163 -18.82 4.13 -5.76
C GLU A 163 -20.34 3.94 -5.94
N LEU A 164 -20.79 2.80 -6.48
CA LEU A 164 -22.21 2.48 -6.69
C LEU A 164 -23.01 2.36 -5.39
N GLU A 165 -22.38 2.01 -4.27
CA GLU A 165 -23.01 1.92 -2.95
C GLU A 165 -23.42 3.28 -2.38
N SER A 166 -22.82 4.36 -2.87
CA SER A 166 -23.15 5.71 -2.42
C SER A 166 -24.55 6.13 -2.86
N ALA A 167 -25.35 6.61 -1.90
CA ALA A 167 -26.71 7.10 -2.16
C ALA A 167 -26.75 8.49 -2.85
N ARG A 168 -25.62 9.18 -2.99
CA ARG A 168 -25.53 10.56 -3.51
C ARG A 168 -25.78 10.68 -5.01
N TRP A 169 -25.68 9.58 -5.76
CA TRP A 169 -25.72 9.61 -7.22
C TRP A 169 -27.14 9.78 -7.77
N THR A 170 -27.27 10.71 -8.71
CA THR A 170 -28.49 10.83 -9.53
C THR A 170 -28.68 9.61 -10.46
N PRO A 171 -29.89 9.36 -10.97
CA PRO A 171 -30.11 8.25 -11.92
C PRO A 171 -29.20 8.32 -13.16
N ARG A 172 -28.84 9.52 -13.64
CA ARG A 172 -27.92 9.70 -14.77
C ARG A 172 -26.51 9.30 -14.41
N GLU A 173 -25.99 9.78 -13.29
CA GLU A 173 -24.65 9.45 -12.81
C GLU A 173 -24.50 7.96 -12.52
N ARG A 174 -25.53 7.36 -11.91
CA ARG A 174 -25.57 5.92 -11.66
C ARG A 174 -25.49 5.11 -12.95
N ARG A 175 -26.18 5.53 -14.03
CA ARG A 175 -26.04 4.90 -15.36
C ARG A 175 -24.62 4.98 -15.89
N THR A 176 -23.96 6.13 -15.70
CA THR A 176 -22.56 6.31 -16.11
C THR A 176 -21.62 5.37 -15.34
N LEU A 177 -21.81 5.21 -14.02
CA LEU A 177 -21.03 4.28 -13.21
C LEU A 177 -21.25 2.82 -13.60
N LEU A 178 -22.50 2.43 -13.90
CA LEU A 178 -22.83 1.08 -14.40
C LEU A 178 -22.19 0.80 -15.77
N ALA A 179 -22.22 1.78 -16.67
CA ALA A 179 -21.55 1.68 -17.96
C ALA A 179 -20.03 1.53 -17.79
N ALA A 180 -19.43 2.30 -16.87
CA ALA A 180 -18.01 2.18 -16.55
C ALA A 180 -17.66 0.80 -15.95
N LEU A 181 -18.49 0.28 -15.04
CA LEU A 181 -18.32 -1.08 -14.49
C LEU A 181 -18.42 -2.15 -15.58
N ARG A 182 -19.40 -2.01 -16.49
CA ARG A 182 -19.53 -2.92 -17.65
C ARG A 182 -18.29 -2.89 -18.54
N HIS A 183 -17.72 -1.71 -18.81
CA HIS A 183 -16.49 -1.59 -19.61
C HIS A 183 -15.30 -2.28 -18.93
N GLU A 184 -15.17 -2.23 -17.59
CA GLU A 184 -14.10 -2.96 -16.90
C GLU A 184 -14.27 -4.49 -17.06
N ILE A 185 -15.51 -5.00 -17.00
CA ILE A 185 -15.79 -6.44 -17.24
C ILE A 185 -15.53 -6.80 -18.70
N GLU A 186 -15.86 -5.93 -19.65
CA GLU A 186 -15.56 -6.11 -21.08
C GLU A 186 -14.04 -6.14 -21.32
N LEU A 187 -13.28 -5.26 -20.69
CA LEU A 187 -11.81 -5.31 -20.73
C LEU A 187 -11.27 -6.62 -20.14
N LEU A 188 -11.85 -7.08 -19.03
CA LEU A 188 -11.48 -8.36 -18.43
C LEU A 188 -11.74 -9.54 -19.38
N TRP A 189 -12.90 -9.52 -20.07
CA TRP A 189 -13.29 -10.51 -21.09
C TRP A 189 -12.33 -10.52 -22.29
N LEU A 190 -11.86 -9.36 -22.74
CA LEU A 190 -10.97 -9.21 -23.89
C LEU A 190 -9.50 -9.38 -23.53
N THR A 191 -9.15 -9.42 -22.25
CA THR A 191 -7.78 -9.55 -21.79
C THR A 191 -7.40 -11.02 -21.57
N GLY A 192 -6.30 -11.47 -22.20
CA GLY A 192 -5.74 -12.80 -21.90
C GLY A 192 -5.32 -12.89 -20.44
N GLU A 193 -5.84 -13.87 -19.71
CA GLU A 193 -5.60 -14.02 -18.27
C GLU A 193 -4.15 -14.38 -17.96
N LEU A 194 -3.57 -15.30 -18.77
CA LEU A 194 -2.27 -15.87 -18.53
C LEU A 194 -1.15 -15.12 -19.24
N ARG A 195 0.00 -15.06 -18.60
CA ARG A 195 1.25 -14.64 -19.24
C ARG A 195 1.75 -15.76 -20.15
N LEU A 196 2.14 -15.40 -21.37
CA LEU A 196 2.73 -16.35 -22.32
C LEU A 196 4.24 -16.53 -22.06
N GLU A 197 4.88 -15.54 -21.45
CA GLU A 197 6.31 -15.54 -21.18
C GLU A 197 6.57 -15.41 -19.66
N LYS A 198 7.62 -16.08 -19.19
CA LYS A 198 8.07 -15.96 -17.81
C LYS A 198 8.57 -14.53 -17.56
N PRO A 199 8.12 -13.84 -16.47
CA PRO A 199 8.62 -12.51 -16.15
C PRO A 199 10.12 -12.53 -15.86
N THR A 200 10.81 -11.44 -16.20
CA THR A 200 12.19 -11.21 -15.76
C THR A 200 12.21 -10.86 -14.28
N VAL A 201 13.36 -11.05 -13.61
CA VAL A 201 13.51 -10.67 -12.19
C VAL A 201 13.28 -9.16 -11.99
N ALA A 202 13.67 -8.32 -12.95
CA ALA A 202 13.36 -6.89 -12.92
C ALA A 202 11.85 -6.61 -12.94
N ALA A 203 11.09 -7.34 -13.75
CA ALA A 203 9.63 -7.23 -13.76
C ALA A 203 9.00 -7.73 -12.45
N GLU A 204 9.57 -8.75 -11.81
CA GLU A 204 9.15 -9.22 -10.49
C GLU A 204 9.41 -8.17 -9.40
N VAL A 205 10.59 -7.50 -9.42
CA VAL A 205 10.92 -6.39 -8.51
C VAL A 205 9.93 -5.24 -8.70
N ALA A 206 9.69 -4.80 -9.93
CA ALA A 206 8.73 -3.74 -10.21
C ALA A 206 7.32 -4.09 -9.74
N TRP A 207 6.92 -5.36 -9.88
CA TRP A 207 5.64 -5.84 -9.37
C TRP A 207 5.58 -5.88 -7.85
N GLY A 208 6.62 -6.31 -7.18
CA GLY A 208 6.73 -6.22 -5.71
C GLY A 208 6.59 -4.79 -5.20
N LEU A 209 7.27 -3.84 -5.85
CA LEU A 209 7.19 -2.41 -5.52
C LEU A 209 5.81 -1.81 -5.79
N HIS A 210 5.05 -2.33 -6.76
CA HIS A 210 3.69 -1.89 -7.02
C HIS A 210 2.79 -2.01 -5.77
N PHE A 211 2.91 -3.07 -4.97
CA PHE A 211 2.16 -3.21 -3.71
C PHE A 211 2.53 -2.13 -2.67
N PHE A 212 3.79 -1.70 -2.65
CA PHE A 212 4.19 -0.59 -1.78
C PHE A 212 3.53 0.72 -2.22
N HIS A 213 3.61 1.05 -3.51
CA HIS A 213 3.04 2.28 -4.05
C HIS A 213 1.52 2.36 -3.90
N GLU A 214 0.84 1.25 -4.16
CA GLU A 214 -0.62 1.23 -4.19
C GLU A 214 -1.30 1.07 -2.83
N THR A 215 -0.58 0.50 -1.85
CA THR A 215 -1.23 0.14 -0.59
C THR A 215 -0.33 0.29 0.63
N LEU A 216 0.88 -0.30 0.63
CA LEU A 216 1.61 -0.52 1.87
C LEU A 216 2.15 0.79 2.48
N PHE A 217 2.59 1.74 1.65
CA PHE A 217 3.05 3.04 2.14
C PHE A 217 1.98 3.78 2.92
N GLU A 218 0.72 3.71 2.50
CA GLU A 218 -0.39 4.39 3.18
C GLU A 218 -0.98 3.57 4.33
N ALA A 219 -1.00 2.23 4.20
CA ALA A 219 -1.62 1.36 5.19
C ALA A 219 -0.81 1.26 6.49
N VAL A 220 0.53 1.26 6.42
CA VAL A 220 1.38 1.06 7.60
C VAL A 220 1.26 2.19 8.62
N PRO A 221 1.30 3.49 8.27
CA PRO A 221 1.05 4.57 9.23
C PRO A 221 -0.31 4.45 9.93
N VAL A 222 -1.34 4.03 9.18
CA VAL A 222 -2.68 3.79 9.74
C VAL A 222 -2.67 2.65 10.75
N LEU A 223 -1.91 1.57 10.49
CA LEU A 223 -1.76 0.46 11.44
C LEU A 223 -1.03 0.90 12.72
N VAL A 224 0.00 1.70 12.59
CA VAL A 224 0.74 2.27 13.75
C VAL A 224 -0.19 3.16 14.57
N ALA A 225 -0.96 4.04 13.92
CA ALA A 225 -1.94 4.90 14.59
C ALA A 225 -3.01 4.08 15.32
N LYS A 226 -3.52 2.99 14.71
CA LYS A 226 -4.50 2.09 15.36
C LYS A 226 -3.94 1.39 16.59
N LEU A 227 -2.67 1.00 16.59
CA LEU A 227 -2.02 0.46 17.78
C LEU A 227 -1.92 1.51 18.89
N ASN A 228 -1.48 2.74 18.55
CA ASN A 228 -1.42 3.84 19.51
C ASN A 228 -2.80 4.12 20.13
N SER A 229 -3.83 4.27 19.31
CA SER A 229 -5.19 4.53 19.80
C SER A 229 -5.72 3.41 20.70
N ALA A 230 -5.40 2.15 20.39
CA ALA A 230 -5.78 1.03 21.25
C ALA A 230 -5.07 1.07 22.61
N LEU A 231 -3.77 1.43 22.63
CA LEU A 231 -3.01 1.57 23.87
C LEU A 231 -3.52 2.76 24.71
N GLU A 232 -3.76 3.91 24.09
CA GLU A 232 -4.31 5.10 24.76
C GLU A 232 -5.70 4.84 25.37
N ALA A 233 -6.55 4.06 24.68
CA ALA A 233 -7.89 3.74 25.18
C ALA A 233 -7.88 2.85 26.43
N HIS A 234 -6.91 1.95 26.57
CA HIS A 234 -6.87 0.97 27.67
C HIS A 234 -5.82 1.29 28.74
N TYR A 235 -4.85 2.15 28.46
CA TYR A 235 -3.82 2.61 29.39
C TYR A 235 -3.73 4.15 29.36
N PRO A 236 -4.80 4.85 29.75
CA PRO A 236 -4.87 6.32 29.66
C PRO A 236 -3.82 6.98 30.57
N GLY A 237 -3.09 7.94 30.02
CA GLY A 237 -2.01 8.65 30.71
C GLY A 237 -0.64 8.00 30.63
N ASP A 238 -0.54 6.77 30.15
CA ASP A 238 0.73 6.10 29.89
C ASP A 238 1.24 6.41 28.48
N GLN A 239 2.53 6.72 28.38
CA GLN A 239 3.18 6.89 27.09
C GLN A 239 3.85 5.59 26.64
N PHE A 240 3.59 5.20 25.40
CA PHE A 240 4.19 4.04 24.74
C PHE A 240 5.13 4.49 23.64
N ASP A 241 6.42 4.16 23.81
CA ASP A 241 7.40 4.33 22.75
C ASP A 241 7.33 3.10 21.83
N LEU A 242 6.65 3.25 20.70
CA LEU A 242 6.47 2.16 19.73
C LEU A 242 7.79 1.91 19.01
N PRO A 243 8.33 0.68 19.08
CA PRO A 243 9.47 0.32 18.28
C PRO A 243 9.10 0.27 16.80
N ARG A 244 10.10 0.23 15.95
CA ARG A 244 9.91 -0.08 14.54
C ARG A 244 9.50 -1.56 14.40
N PHE A 245 8.23 -1.86 14.62
CA PHE A 245 7.74 -3.23 14.68
C PHE A 245 7.37 -3.83 13.31
N PHE A 246 7.05 -3.01 12.32
CA PHE A 246 6.85 -3.45 10.94
C PHE A 246 8.17 -3.40 10.16
N GLN A 247 8.55 -4.53 9.55
CA GLN A 247 9.73 -4.63 8.69
C GLN A 247 9.40 -5.59 7.56
N PHE A 248 9.41 -5.11 6.33
CA PHE A 248 9.16 -5.97 5.19
C PHE A 248 10.42 -6.72 4.76
N GLY A 249 10.29 -8.01 4.53
CA GLY A 249 11.30 -8.83 3.87
C GLY A 249 10.94 -9.04 2.41
N SER A 250 11.91 -9.43 1.58
CA SER A 250 11.65 -9.88 0.22
C SER A 250 12.66 -10.94 -0.20
N TRP A 251 12.22 -11.89 -1.02
CA TRP A 251 13.09 -12.83 -1.74
C TRP A 251 13.36 -12.39 -3.18
N ILE A 252 12.58 -11.43 -3.68
CA ILE A 252 12.64 -11.00 -5.08
C ILE A 252 13.98 -10.31 -5.36
N GLY A 253 14.80 -10.91 -6.22
CA GLY A 253 16.15 -10.44 -6.51
C GLY A 253 17.24 -10.92 -5.55
N GLY A 254 16.88 -11.68 -4.49
CA GLY A 254 17.81 -12.26 -3.51
C GLY A 254 17.83 -13.79 -3.48
N ASP A 255 16.82 -14.43 -4.04
CA ASP A 255 16.70 -15.89 -4.06
C ASP A 255 17.42 -16.48 -5.27
N ARG A 256 18.62 -17.00 -5.04
CA ARG A 256 19.50 -17.62 -6.05
C ARG A 256 19.35 -19.13 -6.11
N ASP A 257 18.65 -19.73 -5.15
CA ASP A 257 18.51 -21.18 -5.07
C ASP A 257 17.64 -21.68 -6.22
N GLY A 258 18.29 -22.38 -7.17
CA GLY A 258 17.66 -22.86 -8.40
C GLY A 258 17.27 -21.81 -9.43
N ASN A 259 17.66 -20.52 -9.24
CA ASN A 259 17.37 -19.45 -10.19
C ASN A 259 18.67 -18.82 -10.75
N PRO A 260 19.17 -19.25 -11.92
CA PRO A 260 20.42 -18.74 -12.51
C PRO A 260 20.33 -17.28 -12.97
N PHE A 261 19.13 -16.71 -13.07
CA PHE A 261 18.91 -15.31 -13.46
C PHE A 261 19.11 -14.32 -12.31
N VAL A 262 19.16 -14.77 -11.06
CA VAL A 262 19.44 -13.91 -9.91
C VAL A 262 20.95 -13.81 -9.69
N THR A 263 21.58 -12.95 -10.50
CA THR A 263 23.03 -12.65 -10.40
C THR A 263 23.30 -11.57 -9.35
N ASN A 264 24.59 -11.34 -8.99
CA ASN A 264 24.99 -10.24 -8.11
C ASN A 264 24.50 -8.87 -8.62
N GLN A 265 24.58 -8.65 -9.92
CA GLN A 265 24.14 -7.40 -10.56
C GLN A 265 22.62 -7.22 -10.39
N VAL A 266 21.83 -8.28 -10.58
CA VAL A 266 20.37 -8.27 -10.38
C VAL A 266 20.02 -8.00 -8.92
N THR A 267 20.76 -8.59 -7.97
CA THR A 267 20.57 -8.33 -6.53
C THR A 267 20.85 -6.86 -6.19
N VAL A 268 21.93 -6.29 -6.70
CA VAL A 268 22.24 -4.86 -6.49
C VAL A 268 21.16 -3.98 -7.14
N ALA A 269 20.74 -4.27 -8.38
CA ALA A 269 19.68 -3.54 -9.05
C ALA A 269 18.36 -3.59 -8.24
N ALA A 270 17.98 -4.76 -7.71
CA ALA A 270 16.80 -4.90 -6.87
C ALA A 270 16.87 -4.03 -5.60
N LEU A 271 18.02 -3.98 -4.93
CA LEU A 271 18.24 -3.12 -3.75
C LEU A 271 18.13 -1.64 -4.12
N LEU A 272 18.73 -1.22 -5.22
CA LEU A 272 18.69 0.17 -5.69
C LEU A 272 17.26 0.60 -6.04
N GLU A 273 16.48 -0.25 -6.72
CA GLU A 273 15.07 0.05 -7.03
C GLU A 273 14.22 0.19 -5.75
N ASN A 274 14.42 -0.68 -4.77
CA ASN A 274 13.75 -0.58 -3.47
C ASN A 274 14.16 0.70 -2.72
N CYS A 275 15.40 1.13 -2.82
CA CYS A 275 15.88 2.38 -2.25
C CYS A 275 15.25 3.60 -2.94
N ARG A 276 15.25 3.62 -4.28
CA ARG A 276 14.62 4.70 -5.06
C ARG A 276 13.13 4.83 -4.77
N ALA A 277 12.44 3.71 -4.63
CA ALA A 277 11.00 3.69 -4.33
C ALA A 277 10.69 4.41 -3.00
N SER A 278 11.45 4.14 -1.93
CA SER A 278 11.28 4.82 -0.63
C SER A 278 11.58 6.32 -0.74
N LEU A 279 12.71 6.70 -1.33
CA LEU A 279 13.13 8.10 -1.42
C LEU A 279 12.15 8.93 -2.28
N LYS A 280 11.71 8.40 -3.43
CA LYS A 280 10.71 9.04 -4.29
C LYS A 280 9.34 9.17 -3.58
N ARG A 281 8.96 8.19 -2.79
CA ARG A 281 7.74 8.29 -1.95
C ARG A 281 7.83 9.45 -0.97
N TYR A 282 8.93 9.58 -0.25
CA TYR A 282 9.13 10.67 0.72
C TYR A 282 9.21 12.04 0.04
N GLN A 283 9.86 12.11 -1.11
CA GLN A 283 9.90 13.32 -1.96
C GLN A 283 8.48 13.78 -2.31
N THR A 284 7.62 12.89 -2.81
CA THR A 284 6.23 13.21 -3.14
C THR A 284 5.46 13.68 -1.91
N ARG A 285 5.57 12.98 -0.77
CA ARG A 285 4.89 13.35 0.47
C ARG A 285 5.34 14.70 1.02
N LEU A 286 6.65 15.00 0.95
CA LEU A 286 7.19 16.30 1.36
C LEU A 286 6.71 17.41 0.44
N ALA A 287 6.65 17.18 -0.87
CA ALA A 287 6.12 18.14 -1.83
C ALA A 287 4.63 18.47 -1.54
N ASP A 288 3.83 17.46 -1.20
CA ASP A 288 2.43 17.65 -0.80
C ASP A 288 2.34 18.47 0.51
N LEU A 289 3.17 18.16 1.51
CA LEU A 289 3.23 18.92 2.77
C LEU A 289 3.63 20.38 2.56
N LEU A 290 4.57 20.65 1.65
CA LEU A 290 4.95 22.02 1.28
C LEU A 290 3.80 22.84 0.68
N GLN A 291 2.84 22.20 0.02
CA GLN A 291 1.65 22.88 -0.50
C GLN A 291 0.64 23.21 0.62
N VAL A 292 0.53 22.33 1.62
CA VAL A 292 -0.48 22.42 2.68
C VAL A 292 -0.02 23.30 3.84
N LEU A 293 1.25 23.17 4.30
CA LEU A 293 1.77 23.85 5.48
C LEU A 293 2.26 25.28 5.19
N SER A 294 1.39 26.14 4.67
CA SER A 294 1.65 27.55 4.46
C SER A 294 1.30 28.38 5.71
N ILE A 295 2.03 28.13 6.80
CA ILE A 295 1.79 28.76 8.11
C ILE A 295 2.77 29.92 8.28
N THR A 296 2.23 31.16 8.43
CA THR A 296 3.04 32.34 8.64
C THR A 296 3.43 32.53 10.12
N VAL A 297 4.57 33.12 10.38
CA VAL A 297 5.06 33.39 11.72
C VAL A 297 4.15 34.35 12.51
N ASP A 298 3.37 35.16 11.83
CA ASP A 298 2.40 36.08 12.45
C ASP A 298 1.18 35.34 12.97
N ALA A 299 0.76 34.27 12.28
CA ALA A 299 -0.36 33.41 12.70
C ALA A 299 0.07 32.39 13.78
N LEU A 300 1.28 31.88 13.67
CA LEU A 300 1.81 30.87 14.60
C LEU A 300 3.28 31.18 14.93
N PRO A 301 3.54 31.85 16.06
CA PRO A 301 4.90 32.18 16.48
C PRO A 301 5.72 30.92 16.75
N ALA A 302 6.87 30.81 16.14
CA ALA A 302 7.79 29.69 16.33
C ALA A 302 8.66 29.87 17.58
N THR A 303 8.93 28.80 18.30
CA THR A 303 9.84 28.78 19.45
C THR A 303 11.29 29.12 19.05
N GLN A 304 12.10 29.56 20.00
CA GLN A 304 13.51 29.83 19.75
C GLN A 304 14.26 28.54 19.38
N ILE A 305 13.85 27.40 19.95
CA ILE A 305 14.43 26.07 19.63
C ILE A 305 14.19 25.73 18.16
N PHE A 306 12.97 25.91 17.65
CA PHE A 306 12.65 25.64 16.25
C PHE A 306 13.39 26.59 15.29
N ARG A 307 13.53 27.88 15.66
CA ARG A 307 14.29 28.86 14.86
C ARG A 307 15.78 28.47 14.75
N ALA A 308 16.39 28.01 15.84
CA ALA A 308 17.76 27.53 15.82
C ALA A 308 17.93 26.26 14.98
N ALA A 309 16.98 25.33 15.07
CA ALA A 309 16.96 24.14 14.23
C ALA A 309 16.80 24.51 12.73
N LEU A 310 15.91 25.46 12.40
CA LEU A 310 15.74 25.96 11.04
C LEU A 310 17.04 26.56 10.49
N ALA A 311 17.74 27.41 11.26
CA ALA A 311 19.02 27.97 10.83
C ALA A 311 20.06 26.89 10.50
N THR A 312 20.10 25.82 11.28
CA THR A 312 20.94 24.65 10.99
C THR A 312 20.53 23.96 9.69
N GLN A 313 19.25 23.76 9.44
CA GLN A 313 18.77 23.12 8.20
C GLN A 313 19.00 24.00 6.97
N LEU A 314 18.82 25.33 7.08
CA LEU A 314 19.11 26.26 6.00
C LEU A 314 20.59 26.17 5.58
N SER A 315 21.51 26.11 6.52
CA SER A 315 22.94 25.92 6.19
C SER A 315 23.24 24.59 5.50
N LYS A 316 22.52 23.51 5.84
CA LYS A 316 22.67 22.18 5.21
C LYS A 316 21.98 22.09 3.84
N SER A 317 21.01 22.94 3.55
CA SER A 317 20.24 22.90 2.31
C SER A 317 21.05 23.30 1.07
N GLY A 318 22.09 24.11 1.25
CA GLY A 318 22.91 24.67 0.17
C GLY A 318 22.24 25.78 -0.64
N ASP A 319 21.00 26.18 -0.30
CA ASP A 319 20.24 27.21 -1.02
C ASP A 319 19.35 28.07 -0.09
N GLU A 320 19.95 28.51 1.02
CA GLU A 320 19.27 29.30 2.07
C GLU A 320 18.53 30.52 1.51
N ALA A 321 19.20 31.31 0.67
CA ALA A 321 18.64 32.55 0.16
C ALA A 321 17.38 32.31 -0.69
N ALA A 322 17.38 31.31 -1.54
CA ALA A 322 16.22 30.97 -2.37
C ALA A 322 15.05 30.41 -1.55
N ILE A 323 15.33 29.58 -0.53
CA ILE A 323 14.29 29.05 0.36
C ILE A 323 13.58 30.19 1.10
N VAL A 324 14.34 31.09 1.72
CA VAL A 324 13.79 32.21 2.49
C VAL A 324 13.03 33.18 1.59
N THR A 325 13.58 33.50 0.42
CA THR A 325 12.92 34.41 -0.55
C THR A 325 11.62 33.81 -1.10
N ARG A 326 11.58 32.52 -1.33
CA ARG A 326 10.39 31.83 -1.87
C ARG A 326 9.28 31.69 -0.83
N ASN A 327 9.62 31.55 0.45
CA ASN A 327 8.69 31.28 1.55
C ASN A 327 8.85 32.35 2.69
N PRO A 328 8.60 33.65 2.42
CA PRO A 328 8.86 34.68 3.40
C PRO A 328 7.93 34.54 4.62
N GLY A 329 8.51 34.45 5.83
CA GLY A 329 7.75 34.31 7.07
C GLY A 329 7.10 32.95 7.31
N GLU A 330 7.25 31.96 6.41
CA GLU A 330 6.68 30.62 6.53
C GLU A 330 7.73 29.63 7.04
N LEU A 331 8.07 29.69 8.33
CA LEU A 331 9.20 28.97 8.89
C LEU A 331 9.07 27.42 8.79
N PHE A 332 7.85 26.89 8.95
CA PHE A 332 7.59 25.45 8.78
C PHE A 332 7.84 25.02 7.34
N ARG A 333 7.37 25.80 6.37
CA ARG A 333 7.60 25.52 4.95
C ARG A 333 9.07 25.65 4.58
N GLN A 334 9.80 26.65 5.12
CA GLN A 334 11.25 26.76 4.94
C GLN A 334 11.97 25.50 5.43
N TYR A 335 11.60 25.00 6.61
CA TYR A 335 12.20 23.78 7.17
C TYR A 335 11.95 22.55 6.29
N LEU A 336 10.70 22.35 5.85
CA LEU A 336 10.34 21.25 4.95
C LEU A 336 11.02 21.37 3.58
N ALA A 337 11.22 22.59 3.06
CA ALA A 337 11.98 22.80 1.83
C ALA A 337 13.45 22.39 1.98
N CYS A 338 14.07 22.66 3.14
CA CYS A 338 15.43 22.16 3.43
C CYS A 338 15.47 20.63 3.44
N ILE A 339 14.50 19.97 4.09
CA ILE A 339 14.40 18.50 4.10
C ILE A 339 14.28 17.97 2.67
N LEU A 340 13.43 18.58 1.84
CA LEU A 340 13.21 18.15 0.46
C LEU A 340 14.50 18.25 -0.37
N LEU A 341 15.23 19.39 -0.31
CA LEU A 341 16.50 19.55 -1.02
C LEU A 341 17.55 18.52 -0.59
N ARG A 342 17.64 18.23 0.70
CA ARG A 342 18.54 17.21 1.22
C ARG A 342 18.14 15.79 0.77
N LEU A 343 16.83 15.54 0.68
CA LEU A 343 16.31 14.26 0.19
C LEU A 343 16.58 14.09 -1.31
N ASP A 344 16.40 15.17 -2.10
CA ASP A 344 16.72 15.20 -3.53
C ASP A 344 18.22 14.91 -3.75
N ALA A 345 19.08 15.54 -2.95
CA ALA A 345 20.52 15.27 -2.95
C ALA A 345 20.81 13.80 -2.60
N THR A 346 20.09 13.24 -1.64
CA THR A 346 20.24 11.84 -1.24
C THR A 346 19.83 10.90 -2.37
N LEU A 347 18.72 11.17 -3.06
CA LEU A 347 18.25 10.38 -4.20
C LEU A 347 19.24 10.41 -5.37
N VAL A 348 19.79 11.59 -5.71
CA VAL A 348 20.79 11.75 -6.78
C VAL A 348 22.06 10.96 -6.49
N ASN A 349 22.43 10.77 -5.22
CA ASN A 349 23.59 9.97 -4.82
C ASN A 349 23.33 8.46 -4.82
N VAL A 350 22.12 7.99 -5.06
CA VAL A 350 21.87 6.56 -5.28
C VAL A 350 22.51 6.14 -6.60
N PRO A 351 23.38 5.11 -6.64
CA PRO A 351 24.07 4.70 -7.85
C PRO A 351 23.13 4.47 -9.02
N GLY A 352 23.44 5.05 -10.18
CA GLY A 352 22.67 4.91 -11.43
C GLY A 352 21.67 6.02 -11.73
N ASP A 353 21.40 6.98 -10.83
CA ASP A 353 20.44 8.07 -11.06
C ASP A 353 21.08 9.46 -11.23
N GLY A 354 22.40 9.63 -11.05
CA GLY A 354 22.95 10.96 -10.86
C GLY A 354 23.98 11.44 -11.87
N THR A 355 23.66 12.53 -12.56
CA THR A 355 24.61 13.42 -13.22
C THR A 355 24.57 14.79 -12.52
N GLY A 356 25.03 14.89 -11.30
CA GLY A 356 25.08 16.17 -10.62
C GLY A 356 25.67 16.03 -9.22
N SER A 357 26.48 17.00 -8.82
CA SER A 357 26.91 17.15 -7.43
C SER A 357 25.94 18.06 -6.73
N PRO A 358 25.01 17.56 -5.90
CA PRO A 358 24.08 18.43 -5.18
C PRO A 358 24.82 19.28 -4.16
N SER A 359 24.43 20.54 -4.01
CA SER A 359 24.97 21.45 -3.00
C SER A 359 24.49 21.13 -1.59
N ALA A 360 23.36 20.46 -1.46
CA ALA A 360 22.78 20.08 -0.19
C ALA A 360 23.51 18.89 0.46
N VAL A 361 23.57 18.89 1.80
CA VAL A 361 24.11 17.78 2.57
C VAL A 361 23.16 16.61 2.55
N VAL A 362 23.60 15.45 1.99
CA VAL A 362 22.81 14.22 1.91
C VAL A 362 22.46 13.68 3.29
N TYR A 363 21.36 12.94 3.39
CA TYR A 363 21.03 12.20 4.59
C TYR A 363 21.93 10.96 4.73
N ALA A 364 22.61 10.85 5.86
CA ALA A 364 23.43 9.69 6.16
C ALA A 364 22.59 8.45 6.50
N SER A 365 21.39 8.65 7.03
CA SER A 365 20.46 7.57 7.39
C SER A 365 19.01 8.06 7.40
N ALA A 366 18.08 7.12 7.38
CA ALA A 366 16.66 7.43 7.55
C ALA A 366 16.34 7.90 8.99
N ASP A 367 17.19 7.60 9.98
CA ASP A 367 17.01 8.11 11.34
C ASP A 367 17.21 9.63 11.39
N GLU A 368 18.16 10.15 10.63
CA GLU A 368 18.38 11.60 10.51
C GLU A 368 17.17 12.29 9.87
N LEU A 369 16.60 11.72 8.81
CA LEU A 369 15.38 12.23 8.19
C LEU A 369 14.18 12.16 9.15
N ALA A 370 14.02 11.07 9.87
CA ALA A 370 12.94 10.92 10.85
C ALA A 370 13.08 11.94 11.99
N GLU A 371 14.32 12.24 12.42
CA GLU A 371 14.57 13.24 13.45
C GLU A 371 14.22 14.66 12.96
N ASP A 372 14.61 15.02 11.74
CA ASP A 372 14.22 16.30 11.15
C ASP A 372 12.68 16.45 11.08
N LEU A 373 11.94 15.39 10.77
CA LEU A 373 10.47 15.37 10.81
C LEU A 373 9.92 15.51 12.24
N ARG A 374 10.56 14.89 13.25
CA ARG A 374 10.18 15.06 14.66
C ARG A 374 10.34 16.49 15.14
N VAL A 375 11.37 17.19 14.70
CA VAL A 375 11.56 18.60 15.04
C VAL A 375 10.37 19.44 14.56
N VAL A 376 9.89 19.21 13.35
CA VAL A 376 8.70 19.92 12.81
C VAL A 376 7.42 19.51 13.57
N GLU A 377 7.25 18.20 13.82
CA GLU A 377 6.12 17.66 14.58
C GLU A 377 6.08 18.28 16.00
N GLN A 378 7.22 18.32 16.69
CA GLN A 378 7.32 18.90 18.04
C GLN A 378 7.05 20.41 18.03
N ALA A 379 7.55 21.12 17.05
CA ALA A 379 7.30 22.58 16.94
C ALA A 379 5.81 22.91 16.74
N LEU A 380 5.04 22.07 16.01
CA LEU A 380 3.58 22.20 15.91
C LEU A 380 2.91 21.91 17.26
N ARG A 381 3.37 20.90 18.00
CA ARG A 381 2.84 20.58 19.34
C ARG A 381 3.12 21.68 20.34
N ASP A 382 4.34 22.22 20.35
CA ASP A 382 4.73 23.34 21.22
C ASP A 382 3.85 24.58 20.96
N ALA A 383 3.34 24.70 19.72
CA ALA A 383 2.40 25.74 19.31
C ALA A 383 0.92 25.34 19.49
N GLN A 384 0.63 24.26 20.23
CA GLN A 384 -0.72 23.72 20.50
C GLN A 384 -1.49 23.35 19.23
N GLN A 385 -0.79 22.82 18.22
CA GLN A 385 -1.35 22.35 16.96
C GLN A 385 -1.16 20.83 16.81
N GLU A 386 -1.56 20.06 17.84
CA GLU A 386 -1.40 18.60 17.90
C GLU A 386 -2.09 17.91 16.71
N GLY A 387 -3.29 18.38 16.32
CA GLY A 387 -4.02 17.83 15.19
C GLY A 387 -3.24 17.92 13.89
N LEU A 388 -2.59 19.05 13.60
CA LEU A 388 -1.75 19.20 12.40
C LEU A 388 -0.49 18.31 12.46
N ALA A 389 0.11 18.19 13.65
CA ALA A 389 1.26 17.31 13.85
C ALA A 389 0.87 15.85 13.59
N ASP A 390 -0.28 15.42 14.11
CA ASP A 390 -0.75 14.03 14.05
C ASP A 390 -1.27 13.65 12.65
N ASP A 391 -1.98 14.54 11.99
CA ASP A 391 -2.61 14.24 10.70
C ASP A 391 -1.65 14.40 9.51
N LEU A 392 -0.71 15.34 9.60
CA LEU A 392 0.16 15.68 8.47
C LEU A 392 1.58 15.13 8.60
N LEU A 393 2.26 15.34 9.73
CA LEU A 393 3.68 15.00 9.90
C LEU A 393 3.91 13.56 10.38
N ARG A 394 3.17 13.14 11.41
CA ARG A 394 3.32 11.82 12.01
C ARG A 394 3.19 10.67 11.02
N PRO A 395 2.22 10.65 10.07
CA PRO A 395 2.13 9.58 9.09
C PRO A 395 3.37 9.46 8.21
N LEU A 396 3.93 10.58 7.72
CA LEU A 396 5.17 10.57 6.95
C LEU A 396 6.35 10.07 7.78
N ARG A 397 6.48 10.52 9.03
CA ARG A 397 7.52 10.04 9.94
C ARG A 397 7.42 8.54 10.16
N HIS A 398 6.22 7.99 10.35
CA HIS A 398 6.02 6.54 10.48
C HIS A 398 6.36 5.79 9.17
N GLU A 399 6.09 6.37 7.98
CA GLU A 399 6.56 5.82 6.71
C GLU A 399 8.11 5.72 6.71
N VAL A 400 8.80 6.81 7.05
CA VAL A 400 10.27 6.87 7.10
C VAL A 400 10.85 5.89 8.12
N GLU A 401 10.29 5.84 9.32
CA GLU A 401 10.71 4.92 10.38
C GLU A 401 10.53 3.46 9.99
N THR A 402 9.46 3.12 9.28
CA THR A 402 9.16 1.76 8.87
C THR A 402 9.96 1.32 7.65
N PHE A 403 9.90 2.09 6.58
CA PHE A 403 10.48 1.68 5.29
C PHE A 403 11.94 2.11 5.14
N ARG A 404 12.42 3.03 5.95
CA ARG A 404 13.80 3.52 5.89
C ARG A 404 14.14 4.07 4.50
N PHE A 405 15.40 3.88 4.03
CA PHE A 405 15.80 4.16 2.66
C PHE A 405 15.77 2.92 1.76
N CYS A 406 15.02 1.89 2.18
CA CYS A 406 14.80 0.70 1.37
C CYS A 406 13.50 0.03 1.81
N THR A 407 12.58 -0.18 0.89
CA THR A 407 11.24 -0.71 1.20
C THR A 407 11.26 -2.06 1.91
N VAL A 408 12.27 -2.89 1.63
CA VAL A 408 12.42 -4.25 2.16
C VAL A 408 13.83 -4.54 2.65
N GLN A 409 13.94 -5.52 3.53
CA GLN A 409 15.19 -6.24 3.79
C GLN A 409 15.23 -7.43 2.83
N LEU A 410 16.21 -7.45 1.95
CA LEU A 410 16.36 -8.52 0.98
C LEU A 410 17.00 -9.74 1.65
N ASP A 411 16.29 -10.88 1.62
CA ASP A 411 16.83 -12.15 2.07
C ASP A 411 17.64 -12.79 0.94
N ILE A 412 18.91 -13.05 1.20
CA ILE A 412 19.78 -13.74 0.25
C ILE A 412 19.69 -15.24 0.53
N ARG A 413 19.21 -16.00 -0.46
CA ARG A 413 19.19 -17.46 -0.44
C ARG A 413 20.14 -18.01 -1.48
N GLU A 414 20.98 -18.96 -1.09
CA GLU A 414 21.99 -19.54 -1.95
C GLU A 414 22.12 -21.05 -1.66
N ASN A 415 22.55 -21.82 -2.65
CA ASN A 415 22.81 -23.24 -2.50
C ASN A 415 23.93 -23.48 -1.46
N THR A 416 23.72 -24.43 -0.56
CA THR A 416 24.68 -24.75 0.51
C THR A 416 26.08 -25.10 0.01
N THR A 417 26.20 -25.74 -1.16
CA THR A 417 27.49 -26.06 -1.77
C THR A 417 28.27 -24.78 -2.13
N VAL A 418 27.58 -23.76 -2.69
CA VAL A 418 28.18 -22.45 -3.03
C VAL A 418 28.65 -21.75 -1.75
N VAL A 419 27.81 -21.78 -0.70
CA VAL A 419 28.14 -21.20 0.61
C VAL A 419 29.39 -21.87 1.20
N HIS A 420 29.43 -23.21 1.23
CA HIS A 420 30.57 -23.97 1.74
C HIS A 420 31.86 -23.69 0.94
N ASN A 421 31.79 -23.68 -0.39
CA ASN A 421 32.95 -23.39 -1.24
C ASN A 421 33.47 -21.96 -1.02
N THR A 422 32.57 -21.00 -0.84
CA THR A 422 32.93 -19.59 -0.56
C THR A 422 33.64 -19.48 0.81
N LEU A 423 33.09 -20.11 1.84
CA LEU A 423 33.71 -20.14 3.18
C LEU A 423 35.07 -20.83 3.14
N ALA A 424 35.21 -21.98 2.46
CA ALA A 424 36.48 -22.68 2.31
C ALA A 424 37.55 -21.81 1.61
N ALA A 425 37.13 -21.07 0.56
CA ALA A 425 38.03 -20.15 -0.14
C ALA A 425 38.44 -18.95 0.71
N GLN A 426 37.58 -18.45 1.58
CA GLN A 426 37.91 -17.35 2.53
C GLN A 426 38.85 -17.85 3.65
N ILE A 427 38.56 -19.02 4.23
CA ILE A 427 39.43 -19.62 5.27
C ILE A 427 40.79 -19.94 4.68
N GLY A 428 40.88 -20.51 3.47
CA GLY A 428 42.14 -20.78 2.79
C GLY A 428 42.99 -19.53 2.51
N ARG A 429 42.34 -18.35 2.26
CA ARG A 429 43.03 -17.07 2.11
C ARG A 429 43.52 -16.48 3.43
N ALA A 430 42.89 -16.80 4.54
CA ALA A 430 43.28 -16.33 5.87
C ALA A 430 44.51 -17.08 6.44
N HIS A 431 44.91 -18.19 5.81
CA HIS A 431 46.06 -19.03 6.20
C HIS A 431 47.25 -18.93 5.25
N VAL A 432 47.21 -18.02 4.27
CA VAL A 432 48.32 -17.66 3.40
C VAL A 432 48.74 -16.23 3.70
#